data_611501459516e1986e33647c665d4d1d
#
_entry.id   611501459516e1986e33647c665d4d1d
#
_cell.length_a   1.000
_cell.length_b   1.000
_cell.length_c   1.000
_cell.angle_alpha   90.00
_cell.angle_beta   90.00
_cell.angle_gamma   90.00
#
_symmetry.space_group_name_H-M   'P 1'
#
loop_
_entity.id
_entity.type
_entity.pdbx_description
1 polymer ?
#
loop_
_entity_poly.entity_id
_entity_poly.type
_entity_poly.pdbx_seq_one_letter_code
_entity_poly.pdbx_strand_id
1 'polypeptide(L)'
;MMTISLTTIIAGAVVVLLAILGSLINPFLRSLRFTDEEESLESREPISVIITAHDNLYELEHNLQMFLQQKYPADYQVIVVCQSTDGETLDYLKRMAAENPHLYYTYIPESSRYMSRKKLQITLGVKAAKYEWIILTEPTCTPSNDKWLYTMTRNCQEPNHLVLGYVALDEATKGVRRFDSIRKAFYLLRRAQLSYGYRTHMPNVAFRKSDFMREQGYQGNLEYVRGEYDFLVNKYAAYGDTAVELDCDAWLIHDEPTDKAWHNAHLYLQASRKSLTRAKSMKSQMAMDHLFPHLSLIASLATLAYAILMQDWILTGIAGFALLLLLILRTVIAHKAIKHFDDDISILKLPFYEYGIIWRNLANKIRYWRADKNDFTSHKL
;
A
#
# COMPACT_ATOMS: atom_id res chain seq x y z
N MET A 1 -17.11 18.13 52.64
CA MET A 1 -17.86 18.17 51.35
C MET A 1 -16.90 18.64 50.27
N MET A 2 -16.51 17.79 49.33
CA MET A 2 -15.65 18.19 48.21
C MET A 2 -16.45 19.14 47.30
N THR A 3 -16.13 20.40 47.30
CA THR A 3 -16.70 21.35 46.34
C THR A 3 -16.00 21.16 45.00
N ILE A 4 -16.73 20.64 43.99
CA ILE A 4 -16.21 20.52 42.65
C ILE A 4 -16.05 21.93 42.08
N SER A 5 -14.83 22.30 41.71
CA SER A 5 -14.59 23.62 41.13
C SER A 5 -15.09 23.67 39.67
N LEU A 6 -15.48 24.84 39.19
CA LEU A 6 -15.85 25.02 37.78
C LEU A 6 -14.69 24.66 36.83
N THR A 7 -13.47 24.94 37.26
CA THR A 7 -12.25 24.56 36.49
C THR A 7 -12.09 23.07 36.38
N THR A 8 -12.37 22.27 37.41
CA THR A 8 -12.35 20.80 37.37
C THR A 8 -13.38 20.26 36.38
N ILE A 9 -14.59 20.82 36.36
CA ILE A 9 -15.66 20.40 35.44
C ILE A 9 -15.25 20.71 33.99
N ILE A 10 -14.80 21.93 33.71
CA ILE A 10 -14.40 22.34 32.34
C ILE A 10 -13.20 21.51 31.84
N ALA A 11 -12.14 21.41 32.67
CA ALA A 11 -10.95 20.65 32.29
C ALA A 11 -11.26 19.16 32.05
N GLY A 12 -12.09 18.57 32.93
CA GLY A 12 -12.54 17.20 32.80
C GLY A 12 -13.38 16.97 31.53
N ALA A 13 -14.33 17.86 31.24
CA ALA A 13 -15.13 17.77 30.01
C ALA A 13 -14.27 17.89 28.73
N VAL A 14 -13.32 18.83 28.72
CA VAL A 14 -12.42 19.05 27.59
C VAL A 14 -11.54 17.83 27.36
N VAL A 15 -10.92 17.24 28.38
CA VAL A 15 -10.03 16.10 28.20
C VAL A 15 -10.77 14.85 27.74
N VAL A 16 -11.98 14.60 28.24
CA VAL A 16 -12.83 13.49 27.78
C VAL A 16 -13.27 13.70 26.34
N LEU A 17 -13.68 14.91 25.98
CA LEU A 17 -14.05 15.24 24.60
C LEU A 17 -12.86 15.04 23.64
N LEU A 18 -11.66 15.47 24.02
CA LEU A 18 -10.44 15.24 23.24
C LEU A 18 -10.13 13.75 23.11
N ALA A 19 -10.33 12.95 24.18
CA ALA A 19 -10.12 11.51 24.11
C ALA A 19 -11.09 10.82 23.14
N ILE A 20 -12.36 11.23 23.14
CA ILE A 20 -13.38 10.75 22.19
C ILE A 20 -12.99 11.15 20.76
N LEU A 21 -12.73 12.43 20.51
CA LEU A 21 -12.34 12.93 19.18
C LEU A 21 -11.05 12.27 18.69
N GLY A 22 -10.03 12.14 19.56
CA GLY A 22 -8.79 11.46 19.26
C GLY A 22 -8.97 9.97 18.92
N SER A 23 -10.02 9.33 19.45
CA SER A 23 -10.36 7.94 19.13
C SER A 23 -11.15 7.81 17.83
N LEU A 24 -12.11 8.71 17.58
CA LEU A 24 -12.99 8.68 16.41
C LEU A 24 -12.31 9.18 15.12
N ILE A 25 -11.33 10.08 15.25
CA ILE A 25 -10.50 10.50 14.10
C ILE A 25 -9.43 9.43 13.87
N ASN A 26 -9.83 8.36 13.15
CA ASN A 26 -9.05 7.15 12.96
C ASN A 26 -9.26 6.59 11.55
N PRO A 27 -8.22 6.27 10.78
CA PRO A 27 -8.37 5.68 9.45
C PRO A 27 -9.15 4.38 9.47
N PHE A 28 -9.00 3.58 10.50
CA PHE A 28 -9.64 2.26 10.64
C PHE A 28 -11.15 2.31 10.91
N LEU A 29 -11.70 3.46 11.30
CA LEU A 29 -13.17 3.64 11.37
C LEU A 29 -13.80 3.92 10.01
N ARG A 30 -12.97 4.19 9.01
CA ARG A 30 -13.44 4.44 7.66
C ARG A 30 -13.56 3.12 6.94
N SER A 31 -14.78 2.62 6.78
CA SER A 31 -15.03 1.33 6.16
C SER A 31 -14.44 1.23 4.74
N LEU A 32 -13.73 0.15 4.48
CA LEU A 32 -13.49 -0.38 3.15
C LEU A 32 -14.71 -1.22 2.75
N ARG A 33 -15.09 -1.15 1.49
CA ARG A 33 -16.15 -1.98 0.94
C ARG A 33 -15.50 -3.26 0.41
N PHE A 34 -15.85 -4.37 1.02
CA PHE A 34 -15.52 -5.70 0.53
C PHE A 34 -16.69 -6.15 -0.34
N THR A 35 -16.41 -6.81 -1.43
CA THR A 35 -17.45 -7.35 -2.31
C THR A 35 -17.69 -8.79 -1.90
N ASP A 36 -18.88 -9.07 -1.35
CA ASP A 36 -19.33 -10.40 -0.93
C ASP A 36 -20.22 -11.05 -2.02
N GLU A 37 -20.07 -10.69 -3.28
CA GLU A 37 -20.90 -11.25 -4.34
C GLU A 37 -20.44 -12.67 -4.69
N GLU A 38 -21.34 -13.65 -4.48
CA GLU A 38 -21.24 -14.99 -5.10
C GLU A 38 -21.32 -14.82 -6.61
N GLU A 39 -20.23 -15.10 -7.29
CA GLU A 39 -20.17 -14.93 -8.73
C GLU A 39 -20.77 -16.12 -9.48
N SER A 40 -21.69 -15.79 -10.39
CA SER A 40 -21.92 -16.63 -11.57
C SER A 40 -20.60 -16.78 -12.36
N LEU A 41 -20.38 -17.94 -12.96
CA LEU A 41 -19.24 -18.23 -13.85
C LEU A 41 -19.36 -17.37 -15.13
N GLU A 42 -19.17 -16.07 -15.00
CA GLU A 42 -19.20 -15.14 -16.12
C GLU A 42 -17.89 -15.20 -16.91
N SER A 43 -18.00 -14.92 -18.20
CA SER A 43 -16.83 -14.82 -19.07
C SER A 43 -15.90 -13.71 -18.57
N ARG A 44 -14.61 -13.99 -18.50
CA ARG A 44 -13.58 -13.01 -18.17
C ARG A 44 -12.88 -12.54 -19.44
N GLU A 45 -12.41 -11.30 -19.44
CA GLU A 45 -11.57 -10.78 -20.52
C GLU A 45 -10.18 -11.41 -20.47
N PRO A 46 -9.57 -11.74 -21.62
CA PRO A 46 -8.20 -12.22 -21.68
C PRO A 46 -7.22 -11.17 -21.07
N ILE A 47 -6.18 -11.64 -20.39
CA ILE A 47 -5.32 -10.76 -19.61
C ILE A 47 -3.84 -11.09 -19.70
N SER A 48 -2.97 -10.07 -19.56
CA SER A 48 -1.52 -10.22 -19.48
C SER A 48 -1.03 -9.84 -18.07
N VAL A 49 -0.28 -10.72 -17.42
CA VAL A 49 0.41 -10.43 -16.17
C VAL A 49 1.86 -10.08 -16.46
N ILE A 50 2.33 -8.91 -16.01
CA ILE A 50 3.72 -8.47 -16.20
C ILE A 50 4.46 -8.54 -14.87
N ILE A 51 5.60 -9.20 -14.86
CA ILE A 51 6.52 -9.32 -13.74
C ILE A 51 7.87 -8.76 -14.18
N THR A 52 8.40 -7.77 -13.44
CA THR A 52 9.70 -7.16 -13.75
C THR A 52 10.77 -7.67 -12.80
N ALA A 53 11.75 -8.39 -13.31
CA ALA A 53 12.81 -9.03 -12.52
C ALA A 53 14.15 -8.33 -12.66
N HIS A 54 14.91 -8.25 -11.56
CA HIS A 54 16.27 -7.74 -11.48
C HIS A 54 16.99 -8.40 -10.32
N ASP A 55 17.88 -9.34 -10.62
CA ASP A 55 18.57 -10.18 -9.64
C ASP A 55 17.58 -10.90 -8.69
N ASN A 56 16.49 -11.44 -9.27
CA ASN A 56 15.38 -12.06 -8.53
C ASN A 56 15.20 -13.53 -8.89
N LEU A 57 16.26 -14.26 -9.20
CA LEU A 57 16.16 -15.68 -9.57
C LEU A 57 15.50 -16.49 -8.46
N TYR A 58 15.91 -16.28 -7.22
CA TYR A 58 15.37 -17.00 -6.06
C TYR A 58 13.85 -16.82 -5.92
N GLU A 59 13.37 -15.57 -5.98
CA GLU A 59 11.95 -15.27 -5.87
C GLU A 59 11.16 -15.81 -7.08
N LEU A 60 11.73 -15.76 -8.27
CA LEU A 60 11.09 -16.34 -9.46
C LEU A 60 10.97 -17.86 -9.37
N GLU A 61 11.99 -18.56 -8.89
CA GLU A 61 11.94 -20.01 -8.71
C GLU A 61 10.85 -20.45 -7.74
N HIS A 62 10.57 -19.63 -6.70
CA HIS A 62 9.56 -19.93 -5.69
C HIS A 62 8.16 -19.48 -6.12
N ASN A 63 8.03 -18.30 -6.74
CA ASN A 63 6.76 -17.62 -6.88
C ASN A 63 6.14 -17.74 -8.29
N LEU A 64 6.96 -17.91 -9.36
CA LEU A 64 6.48 -17.87 -10.74
C LEU A 64 5.45 -18.96 -11.05
N GLN A 65 5.64 -20.15 -10.49
CA GLN A 65 4.75 -21.28 -10.73
C GLN A 65 3.30 -20.99 -10.32
N MET A 66 3.09 -20.24 -9.24
CA MET A 66 1.75 -19.86 -8.79
C MET A 66 1.04 -18.94 -9.78
N PHE A 67 1.76 -18.09 -10.52
CA PHE A 67 1.19 -17.28 -11.60
C PHE A 67 0.86 -18.09 -12.85
N LEU A 68 1.59 -19.17 -13.10
CA LEU A 68 1.40 -20.03 -14.28
C LEU A 68 0.29 -21.08 -14.09
N GLN A 69 -0.13 -21.34 -12.87
CA GLN A 69 -1.13 -22.35 -12.51
C GLN A 69 -2.49 -21.77 -12.11
N GLN A 70 -2.80 -20.56 -12.59
CA GLN A 70 -4.07 -19.92 -12.26
C GLN A 70 -5.25 -20.57 -12.97
N LYS A 71 -6.35 -20.80 -12.24
CA LYS A 71 -7.62 -21.24 -12.80
C LYS A 71 -8.36 -20.05 -13.40
N TYR A 72 -8.22 -19.87 -14.70
CA TYR A 72 -8.80 -18.74 -15.41
C TYR A 72 -9.62 -19.20 -16.62
N PRO A 73 -10.89 -18.74 -16.79
CA PRO A 73 -11.77 -19.24 -17.85
C PRO A 73 -11.45 -18.70 -19.24
N ALA A 74 -10.68 -17.61 -19.35
CA ALA A 74 -10.21 -17.02 -20.60
C ALA A 74 -8.72 -17.23 -20.81
N ASP A 75 -8.21 -16.81 -21.95
CA ASP A 75 -6.77 -16.86 -22.21
C ASP A 75 -6.01 -15.87 -21.32
N TYR A 76 -4.84 -16.28 -20.83
CA TYR A 76 -3.92 -15.39 -20.14
C TYR A 76 -2.48 -15.67 -20.51
N GLN A 77 -1.63 -14.68 -20.28
CA GLN A 77 -0.17 -14.83 -20.42
C GLN A 77 0.55 -14.19 -19.24
N VAL A 78 1.67 -14.75 -18.86
CA VAL A 78 2.60 -14.19 -17.89
C VAL A 78 3.85 -13.73 -18.64
N ILE A 79 4.20 -12.45 -18.51
CA ILE A 79 5.36 -11.85 -19.18
C ILE A 79 6.39 -11.50 -18.13
N VAL A 80 7.53 -12.18 -18.14
CA VAL A 80 8.65 -11.82 -17.27
C VAL A 80 9.66 -11.00 -18.08
N VAL A 81 9.95 -9.78 -17.57
CA VAL A 81 10.93 -8.88 -18.18
C VAL A 81 12.13 -8.75 -17.27
N CYS A 82 13.28 -9.25 -17.70
CA CYS A 82 14.53 -9.21 -16.94
C CYS A 82 15.59 -8.31 -17.59
N GLN A 83 16.84 -8.41 -17.17
CA GLN A 83 17.96 -7.72 -17.77
C GLN A 83 18.78 -8.70 -18.62
N SER A 84 19.39 -8.22 -19.71
CA SER A 84 20.25 -9.04 -20.56
C SER A 84 21.52 -9.54 -19.86
N THR A 85 21.92 -8.88 -18.78
CA THR A 85 23.09 -9.24 -17.96
C THR A 85 22.80 -10.32 -16.92
N ASP A 86 21.53 -10.62 -16.65
CA ASP A 86 21.10 -11.62 -15.67
C ASP A 86 20.95 -13.00 -16.36
N GLY A 87 22.10 -13.65 -16.64
CA GLY A 87 22.16 -14.90 -17.38
C GLY A 87 21.45 -16.05 -16.67
N GLU A 88 21.57 -16.15 -15.37
CA GLU A 88 20.95 -17.23 -14.58
C GLU A 88 19.41 -17.14 -14.65
N THR A 89 18.85 -15.95 -14.47
CA THR A 89 17.41 -15.72 -14.64
C THR A 89 16.96 -16.01 -16.07
N LEU A 90 17.74 -15.62 -17.08
CA LEU A 90 17.41 -15.89 -18.49
C LEU A 90 17.39 -17.40 -18.79
N ASP A 91 18.37 -18.17 -18.31
CA ASP A 91 18.43 -19.61 -18.49
C ASP A 91 17.27 -20.33 -17.79
N TYR A 92 16.91 -19.87 -16.60
CA TYR A 92 15.73 -20.35 -15.88
C TYR A 92 14.44 -20.09 -16.68
N LEU A 93 14.21 -18.85 -17.10
CA LEU A 93 13.02 -18.46 -17.85
C LEU A 93 12.91 -19.19 -19.20
N LYS A 94 14.05 -19.44 -19.89
CA LYS A 94 14.09 -20.20 -21.14
C LYS A 94 13.61 -21.63 -20.94
N ARG A 95 14.03 -22.29 -19.86
CA ARG A 95 13.56 -23.66 -19.52
C ARG A 95 12.06 -23.65 -19.17
N MET A 96 11.64 -22.74 -18.31
CA MET A 96 10.24 -22.62 -17.89
C MET A 96 9.30 -22.31 -19.06
N ALA A 97 9.71 -21.47 -20.01
CA ALA A 97 8.90 -21.11 -21.17
C ALA A 97 8.77 -22.27 -22.19
N ALA A 98 9.71 -23.20 -22.21
CA ALA A 98 9.60 -24.40 -23.04
C ALA A 98 8.53 -25.39 -22.54
N GLU A 99 8.23 -25.35 -21.24
CA GLU A 99 7.28 -26.24 -20.56
C GLU A 99 5.90 -25.58 -20.34
N ASN A 100 5.83 -24.23 -20.33
CA ASN A 100 4.62 -23.49 -19.96
C ASN A 100 4.18 -22.54 -21.08
N PRO A 101 3.09 -22.85 -21.78
CA PRO A 101 2.60 -22.04 -22.90
C PRO A 101 2.11 -20.65 -22.50
N HIS A 102 1.77 -20.45 -21.24
CA HIS A 102 1.39 -19.14 -20.70
C HIS A 102 2.57 -18.20 -20.45
N LEU A 103 3.82 -18.73 -20.39
CA LEU A 103 5.00 -17.93 -20.10
C LEU A 103 5.63 -17.37 -21.35
N TYR A 104 5.79 -16.05 -21.37
CA TYR A 104 6.63 -15.33 -22.30
C TYR A 104 7.69 -14.56 -21.52
N TYR A 105 8.93 -14.55 -21.99
CA TYR A 105 9.97 -13.72 -21.37
C TYR A 105 10.67 -12.85 -22.41
N THR A 106 11.16 -11.73 -21.94
CA THR A 106 11.98 -10.80 -22.72
C THR A 106 12.95 -10.06 -21.80
N TYR A 107 13.85 -9.32 -22.35
CA TYR A 107 14.86 -8.60 -21.56
C TYR A 107 15.13 -7.22 -22.13
N ILE A 108 15.59 -6.32 -21.23
CA ILE A 108 16.07 -4.99 -21.60
C ILE A 108 17.59 -5.04 -21.82
N PRO A 109 18.12 -4.17 -22.72
CA PRO A 109 19.56 -4.04 -22.90
C PRO A 109 20.21 -3.46 -21.64
N GLU A 110 21.52 -3.65 -21.52
CA GLU A 110 22.31 -3.25 -20.35
C GLU A 110 22.22 -1.76 -20.02
N SER A 111 22.10 -0.90 -21.02
CA SER A 111 22.07 0.55 -20.83
C SER A 111 20.74 1.18 -21.22
N SER A 112 20.11 1.87 -20.26
CA SER A 112 19.07 2.85 -20.53
C SER A 112 19.46 4.20 -19.92
N ARG A 113 19.65 5.20 -20.78
CA ARG A 113 20.06 6.55 -20.35
C ARG A 113 18.90 7.49 -20.07
N TYR A 114 17.68 7.14 -20.52
CA TYR A 114 16.53 8.06 -20.55
C TYR A 114 15.46 7.77 -19.51
N MET A 115 15.45 6.56 -18.96
CA MET A 115 14.51 6.17 -17.90
C MET A 115 15.09 5.06 -17.02
N SER A 116 14.49 4.87 -15.83
CA SER A 116 14.91 3.79 -14.94
C SER A 116 14.69 2.41 -15.59
N ARG A 117 15.57 1.46 -15.27
CA ARG A 117 15.47 0.09 -15.79
C ARG A 117 14.09 -0.52 -15.56
N LYS A 118 13.52 -0.34 -14.36
CA LYS A 118 12.19 -0.87 -14.04
C LYS A 118 11.07 -0.27 -14.90
N LYS A 119 11.09 1.04 -15.15
CA LYS A 119 10.12 1.68 -16.07
C LYS A 119 10.29 1.18 -17.49
N LEU A 120 11.53 0.93 -17.93
CA LEU A 120 11.81 0.35 -19.26
C LEU A 120 11.30 -1.09 -19.34
N GLN A 121 11.52 -1.89 -18.30
CA GLN A 121 10.99 -3.27 -18.23
C GLN A 121 9.46 -3.28 -18.33
N ILE A 122 8.78 -2.42 -17.54
CA ILE A 122 7.32 -2.29 -17.60
C ILE A 122 6.88 -1.87 -19.02
N THR A 123 7.52 -0.86 -19.59
CA THR A 123 7.18 -0.37 -20.93
C THR A 123 7.34 -1.47 -22.00
N LEU A 124 8.40 -2.26 -21.90
CA LEU A 124 8.62 -3.38 -22.81
C LEU A 124 7.59 -4.49 -22.61
N GLY A 125 7.29 -4.83 -21.35
CA GLY A 125 6.24 -5.79 -21.01
C GLY A 125 4.87 -5.38 -21.55
N VAL A 126 4.48 -4.11 -21.38
CA VAL A 126 3.21 -3.57 -21.93
C VAL A 126 3.18 -3.66 -23.46
N LYS A 127 4.29 -3.36 -24.13
CA LYS A 127 4.37 -3.51 -25.60
C LYS A 127 4.26 -4.96 -26.05
N ALA A 128 4.84 -5.90 -25.31
CA ALA A 128 4.80 -7.33 -25.56
C ALA A 128 3.46 -7.98 -25.21
N ALA A 129 2.64 -7.33 -24.36
CA ALA A 129 1.34 -7.85 -23.93
C ALA A 129 0.40 -8.04 -25.13
N LYS A 130 -0.27 -9.19 -25.19
CA LYS A 130 -1.26 -9.52 -26.24
C LYS A 130 -2.62 -8.89 -25.95
N TYR A 131 -2.99 -8.81 -24.68
CA TYR A 131 -4.35 -8.48 -24.24
C TYR A 131 -4.46 -7.04 -23.77
N GLU A 132 -5.70 -6.53 -23.75
CA GLU A 132 -6.00 -5.15 -23.38
C GLU A 132 -5.78 -4.89 -21.89
N TRP A 133 -6.20 -5.82 -21.04
CA TRP A 133 -5.98 -5.69 -19.61
C TRP A 133 -4.62 -6.26 -19.20
N ILE A 134 -3.93 -5.51 -18.37
CA ILE A 134 -2.58 -5.84 -17.88
C ILE A 134 -2.59 -5.76 -16.36
N ILE A 135 -2.16 -6.83 -15.68
CA ILE A 135 -1.81 -6.76 -14.26
C ILE A 135 -0.30 -6.62 -14.14
N LEU A 136 0.13 -5.66 -13.33
CA LEU A 136 1.53 -5.42 -13.02
C LEU A 136 1.84 -5.83 -11.58
N THR A 137 2.84 -6.68 -11.41
CA THR A 137 3.31 -7.15 -10.11
C THR A 137 4.82 -7.34 -10.07
N GLU A 138 5.35 -7.90 -8.98
CA GLU A 138 6.78 -8.11 -8.74
C GLU A 138 7.12 -9.58 -8.44
N PRO A 139 8.37 -10.02 -8.65
CA PRO A 139 8.80 -11.39 -8.35
C PRO A 139 8.67 -11.76 -6.89
N THR A 140 8.78 -10.78 -5.98
CA THR A 140 8.62 -10.91 -4.52
C THR A 140 7.16 -11.08 -4.09
N CYS A 141 6.22 -11.15 -5.02
CA CYS A 141 4.81 -11.35 -4.76
C CYS A 141 4.38 -12.73 -5.22
N THR A 142 3.52 -13.38 -4.45
CA THR A 142 2.90 -14.68 -4.76
C THR A 142 1.38 -14.56 -4.67
N PRO A 143 0.60 -15.09 -5.62
CA PRO A 143 -0.84 -15.24 -5.48
C PRO A 143 -1.22 -16.02 -4.22
N SER A 144 -2.23 -15.57 -3.48
CA SER A 144 -2.71 -16.27 -2.27
C SER A 144 -3.24 -17.67 -2.60
N ASN A 145 -3.77 -17.87 -3.81
CA ASN A 145 -4.29 -19.14 -4.29
C ASN A 145 -4.40 -19.18 -5.84
N ASP A 146 -4.95 -20.26 -6.38
CA ASP A 146 -5.11 -20.49 -7.82
C ASP A 146 -6.31 -19.74 -8.46
N LYS A 147 -7.08 -18.97 -7.68
CA LYS A 147 -8.20 -18.14 -8.14
C LYS A 147 -7.85 -16.65 -8.22
N TRP A 148 -6.62 -16.27 -7.82
CA TRP A 148 -6.21 -14.87 -7.78
C TRP A 148 -6.50 -14.12 -9.08
N LEU A 149 -6.15 -14.71 -10.20
CA LEU A 149 -6.35 -14.06 -11.50
C LEU A 149 -7.84 -13.87 -11.79
N TYR A 150 -8.66 -14.88 -11.51
CA TYR A 150 -10.11 -14.84 -11.71
C TYR A 150 -10.76 -13.74 -10.88
N THR A 151 -10.41 -13.64 -9.61
CA THR A 151 -11.01 -12.67 -8.69
C THR A 151 -10.48 -11.26 -8.93
N MET A 152 -9.16 -11.11 -9.16
CA MET A 152 -8.57 -9.79 -9.44
C MET A 152 -9.13 -9.14 -10.71
N THR A 153 -9.53 -9.96 -11.70
CA THR A 153 -10.06 -9.47 -12.98
C THR A 153 -11.55 -9.21 -12.98
N ARG A 154 -12.27 -9.45 -11.89
CA ARG A 154 -13.71 -9.20 -11.74
C ARG A 154 -14.11 -7.82 -12.25
N ASN A 155 -13.33 -6.83 -11.92
CA ASN A 155 -13.57 -5.43 -12.25
C ASN A 155 -12.83 -4.96 -13.52
N CYS A 156 -12.18 -5.86 -14.28
CA CYS A 156 -11.48 -5.54 -15.51
C CYS A 156 -12.45 -5.43 -16.71
N GLN A 157 -13.40 -4.54 -16.61
CA GLN A 157 -14.44 -4.28 -17.62
C GLN A 157 -14.83 -2.81 -17.62
N GLU A 158 -15.58 -2.37 -18.65
CA GLU A 158 -16.16 -1.03 -18.67
C GLU A 158 -17.07 -0.80 -17.45
N PRO A 159 -17.09 0.40 -16.85
CA PRO A 159 -16.35 1.61 -17.28
C PRO A 159 -14.95 1.75 -16.67
N ASN A 160 -14.41 0.71 -16.02
CA ASN A 160 -13.16 0.82 -15.30
C ASN A 160 -11.94 0.94 -16.23
N HIS A 161 -10.98 1.74 -15.82
CA HIS A 161 -9.68 1.90 -16.45
C HIS A 161 -8.53 1.37 -15.58
N LEU A 162 -8.78 1.22 -14.29
CA LEU A 162 -7.80 0.84 -13.29
C LEU A 162 -8.47 -0.04 -12.22
N VAL A 163 -7.81 -1.13 -11.85
CA VAL A 163 -8.21 -1.97 -10.70
C VAL A 163 -7.05 -2.09 -9.74
N LEU A 164 -7.28 -1.79 -8.47
CA LEU A 164 -6.27 -1.87 -7.41
C LEU A 164 -6.58 -3.06 -6.50
N GLY A 165 -5.66 -4.02 -6.42
CA GLY A 165 -5.73 -5.14 -5.50
C GLY A 165 -4.99 -4.89 -4.19
N TYR A 166 -5.30 -5.66 -3.18
CA TYR A 166 -4.57 -5.69 -1.92
C TYR A 166 -3.36 -6.62 -2.02
N VAL A 167 -2.32 -6.28 -1.25
CA VAL A 167 -1.14 -7.14 -1.06
C VAL A 167 -0.88 -7.24 0.43
N ALA A 168 -0.92 -8.45 0.96
CA ALA A 168 -0.50 -8.75 2.33
C ALA A 168 1.03 -8.83 2.39
N LEU A 169 1.61 -8.53 3.53
CA LEU A 169 3.00 -8.86 3.81
C LEU A 169 3.07 -10.23 4.47
N ASP A 170 4.06 -11.01 4.11
CA ASP A 170 4.33 -12.32 4.71
C ASP A 170 4.35 -12.26 6.25
N GLU A 171 3.90 -13.31 6.91
CA GLU A 171 3.77 -13.39 8.37
C GLU A 171 5.11 -13.23 9.09
N ALA A 172 6.23 -13.63 8.47
CA ALA A 172 7.58 -13.44 9.01
C ALA A 172 7.94 -11.95 9.10
N THR A 173 7.25 -11.07 8.34
CA THR A 173 7.48 -9.63 8.35
C THR A 173 7.18 -9.05 9.73
N LYS A 174 8.07 -8.17 10.22
CA LYS A 174 7.90 -7.47 11.50
C LYS A 174 6.50 -6.85 11.61
N GLY A 175 5.76 -7.14 12.68
CA GLY A 175 4.38 -6.69 12.88
C GLY A 175 4.17 -5.18 12.75
N VAL A 176 5.19 -4.37 13.06
CA VAL A 176 5.15 -2.91 12.84
C VAL A 176 5.08 -2.53 11.36
N ARG A 177 5.67 -3.32 10.46
CA ARG A 177 5.60 -3.12 9.00
C ARG A 177 4.26 -3.57 8.46
N ARG A 178 3.77 -4.73 8.91
CA ARG A 178 2.43 -5.23 8.58
C ARG A 178 1.37 -4.22 8.99
N PHE A 179 1.43 -3.70 10.23
CA PHE A 179 0.55 -2.65 10.70
C PHE A 179 0.59 -1.38 9.83
N ASP A 180 1.79 -0.89 9.47
CA ASP A 180 1.95 0.29 8.61
C ASP A 180 1.39 0.04 7.19
N SER A 181 1.56 -1.17 6.65
CA SER A 181 1.00 -1.59 5.36
C SER A 181 -0.52 -1.60 5.37
N ILE A 182 -1.15 -2.26 6.36
CA ILE A 182 -2.62 -2.28 6.50
C ILE A 182 -3.17 -0.87 6.66
N ARG A 183 -2.54 -0.04 7.50
CA ARG A 183 -2.96 1.35 7.66
C ARG A 183 -2.88 2.14 6.35
N LYS A 184 -1.84 1.93 5.54
CA LYS A 184 -1.73 2.54 4.20
C LYS A 184 -2.84 2.07 3.27
N ALA A 185 -3.21 0.78 3.32
CA ALA A 185 -4.31 0.24 2.54
C ALA A 185 -5.62 0.98 2.83
N PHE A 186 -5.95 1.21 4.11
CA PHE A 186 -7.14 1.98 4.50
C PHE A 186 -7.15 3.40 3.92
N TYR A 187 -6.02 4.06 3.77
CA TYR A 187 -5.98 5.38 3.14
C TYR A 187 -6.13 5.30 1.61
N LEU A 188 -5.36 4.42 0.99
CA LEU A 188 -5.16 4.44 -0.46
C LEU A 188 -6.30 3.73 -1.19
N LEU A 189 -6.66 2.53 -0.76
CA LEU A 189 -7.73 1.75 -1.39
C LEU A 189 -9.09 2.36 -1.12
N ARG A 190 -9.34 2.84 0.11
CA ARG A 190 -10.57 3.57 0.39
C ARG A 190 -10.70 4.84 -0.46
N ARG A 191 -9.60 5.58 -0.65
CA ARG A 191 -9.63 6.78 -1.50
C ARG A 191 -9.99 6.41 -2.94
N ALA A 192 -9.47 5.30 -3.44
CA ALA A 192 -9.79 4.80 -4.76
C ALA A 192 -11.27 4.40 -4.88
N GLN A 193 -11.85 3.75 -3.86
CA GLN A 193 -13.28 3.42 -3.83
C GLN A 193 -14.21 4.63 -3.79
N LEU A 194 -13.78 5.76 -3.22
CA LEU A 194 -14.63 6.96 -3.06
C LEU A 194 -14.54 7.93 -4.24
N SER A 195 -13.43 7.91 -4.99
CA SER A 195 -13.13 8.92 -5.98
C SER A 195 -12.08 8.37 -6.93
N TYR A 196 -10.97 9.08 -7.09
CA TYR A 196 -9.85 8.68 -7.93
C TYR A 196 -8.72 8.09 -7.11
N GLY A 197 -8.07 7.05 -7.60
CA GLY A 197 -6.83 6.54 -7.03
C GLY A 197 -5.79 7.67 -6.94
N TYR A 198 -5.10 7.75 -5.79
CA TYR A 198 -4.01 8.71 -5.61
C TYR A 198 -2.66 8.07 -5.95
N ARG A 199 -2.44 6.88 -5.45
CA ARG A 199 -1.30 6.00 -5.70
C ARG A 199 -1.63 4.58 -5.27
N THR A 200 -0.79 3.63 -5.62
CA THR A 200 -0.99 2.23 -5.20
C THR A 200 -0.69 2.03 -3.72
N HIS A 201 -1.30 0.99 -3.18
CA HIS A 201 -0.90 0.43 -1.89
C HIS A 201 0.41 -0.36 -2.04
N MET A 202 0.41 -1.35 -2.91
CA MET A 202 1.48 -2.30 -3.22
C MET A 202 1.35 -2.78 -4.69
N PRO A 203 2.27 -3.59 -5.24
CA PRO A 203 2.28 -4.00 -6.64
C PRO A 203 1.24 -5.09 -6.96
N ASN A 204 -0.04 -4.71 -7.00
CA ASN A 204 -1.17 -5.49 -7.51
C ASN A 204 -2.12 -4.52 -8.22
N VAL A 205 -1.77 -4.18 -9.46
CA VAL A 205 -2.44 -3.11 -10.21
C VAL A 205 -2.78 -3.58 -11.60
N ALA A 206 -4.07 -3.58 -11.95
CA ALA A 206 -4.53 -3.81 -13.32
C ALA A 206 -4.87 -2.49 -14.01
N PHE A 207 -4.53 -2.37 -15.28
CA PHE A 207 -4.78 -1.19 -16.11
C PHE A 207 -4.91 -1.57 -17.58
N ARG A 208 -5.44 -0.67 -18.41
CA ARG A 208 -5.60 -0.88 -19.85
C ARG A 208 -4.33 -0.56 -20.62
N LYS A 209 -3.95 -1.47 -21.54
CA LYS A 209 -2.84 -1.28 -22.47
C LYS A 209 -3.02 -0.02 -23.33
N SER A 210 -4.23 0.19 -23.84
CA SER A 210 -4.58 1.35 -24.67
C SER A 210 -4.33 2.67 -23.95
N ASP A 211 -4.66 2.78 -22.65
CA ASP A 211 -4.40 3.96 -21.84
C ASP A 211 -2.90 4.22 -21.68
N PHE A 212 -2.13 3.16 -21.40
CA PHE A 212 -0.67 3.28 -21.28
C PHE A 212 -0.03 3.75 -22.59
N MET A 213 -0.49 3.21 -23.72
CA MET A 213 0.05 3.60 -25.04
C MET A 213 -0.38 5.00 -25.44
N ARG A 214 -1.64 5.38 -25.23
CA ARG A 214 -2.17 6.72 -25.54
C ARG A 214 -1.42 7.81 -24.77
N GLU A 215 -1.15 7.57 -23.49
CA GLU A 215 -0.49 8.51 -22.60
C GLU A 215 1.04 8.40 -22.63
N GLN A 216 1.59 7.64 -23.58
CA GLN A 216 3.03 7.47 -23.76
C GLN A 216 3.75 6.98 -22.49
N GLY A 217 3.10 6.07 -21.74
CA GLY A 217 3.65 5.41 -20.56
C GLY A 217 4.06 6.39 -19.45
N TYR A 218 5.35 6.42 -19.15
CA TYR A 218 5.92 7.25 -18.07
C TYR A 218 6.33 8.66 -18.47
N GLN A 219 5.90 9.15 -19.63
CA GLN A 219 6.19 10.53 -20.04
C GLN A 219 5.71 11.53 -18.97
N GLY A 220 6.56 12.49 -18.63
CA GLY A 220 6.35 13.43 -17.52
C GLY A 220 6.90 12.98 -16.17
N ASN A 221 7.31 11.71 -16.05
CA ASN A 221 7.87 11.13 -14.81
C ASN A 221 9.18 10.36 -15.04
N LEU A 222 9.83 10.56 -16.19
CA LEU A 222 11.04 9.83 -16.58
C LEU A 222 12.22 10.13 -15.66
N GLU A 223 12.29 11.32 -15.10
CA GLU A 223 13.37 11.78 -14.21
C GLU A 223 13.49 10.98 -12.92
N TYR A 224 12.39 10.41 -12.41
CA TYR A 224 12.40 9.66 -11.15
C TYR A 224 12.87 8.22 -11.36
N VAL A 225 13.79 7.78 -10.50
CA VAL A 225 14.31 6.40 -10.54
C VAL A 225 13.24 5.38 -10.16
N ARG A 226 12.38 5.69 -9.19
CA ARG A 226 11.31 4.83 -8.66
C ARG A 226 9.96 5.56 -8.65
N GLY A 227 8.90 4.83 -8.28
CA GLY A 227 7.53 5.34 -8.20
C GLY A 227 6.67 4.91 -9.37
N GLU A 228 7.10 3.91 -10.11
CA GLU A 228 6.48 3.40 -11.33
C GLU A 228 5.00 3.06 -11.16
N TYR A 229 4.64 2.36 -10.10
CA TYR A 229 3.24 2.01 -9.79
C TYR A 229 2.43 3.25 -9.39
N ASP A 230 3.00 4.09 -8.54
CA ASP A 230 2.34 5.32 -8.07
C ASP A 230 2.03 6.27 -9.24
N PHE A 231 2.94 6.37 -10.20
CA PHE A 231 2.74 7.19 -11.41
C PHE A 231 1.64 6.62 -12.31
N LEU A 232 1.59 5.31 -12.50
CA LEU A 232 0.51 4.66 -13.25
C LEU A 232 -0.85 4.96 -12.62
N VAL A 233 -1.00 4.68 -11.34
CA VAL A 233 -2.26 4.93 -10.63
C VAL A 233 -2.62 6.42 -10.66
N ASN A 234 -1.66 7.31 -10.42
CA ASN A 234 -1.92 8.74 -10.41
C ASN A 234 -2.32 9.29 -11.77
N LYS A 235 -1.77 8.73 -12.85
CA LYS A 235 -2.03 9.16 -14.22
C LYS A 235 -3.36 8.60 -14.73
N TYR A 236 -3.59 7.30 -14.61
CA TYR A 236 -4.73 6.65 -15.26
C TYR A 236 -6.03 6.78 -14.47
N ALA A 237 -5.98 6.88 -13.16
CA ALA A 237 -7.17 7.18 -12.35
C ALA A 237 -7.85 8.53 -12.68
N ALA A 238 -7.24 9.37 -13.54
CA ALA A 238 -7.84 10.60 -14.00
C ALA A 238 -8.84 10.41 -15.17
N TYR A 239 -8.80 9.26 -15.83
CA TYR A 239 -9.51 9.04 -17.09
C TYR A 239 -10.77 8.17 -16.95
N GLY A 240 -11.04 7.61 -15.80
CA GLY A 240 -12.20 6.77 -15.61
C GLY A 240 -12.35 6.29 -14.19
N ASP A 241 -13.29 5.40 -13.98
CA ASP A 241 -13.53 4.81 -12.68
C ASP A 241 -12.40 3.88 -12.27
N THR A 242 -12.07 3.95 -10.99
CA THR A 242 -11.06 3.10 -10.38
C THR A 242 -11.78 2.10 -9.48
N ALA A 243 -11.70 0.83 -9.81
CA ALA A 243 -12.19 -0.25 -8.97
C ALA A 243 -11.12 -0.69 -7.96
N VAL A 244 -11.57 -1.29 -6.88
CA VAL A 244 -10.70 -1.85 -5.84
C VAL A 244 -11.18 -3.26 -5.53
N GLU A 245 -10.28 -4.22 -5.66
CA GLU A 245 -10.55 -5.62 -5.32
C GLU A 245 -9.91 -5.95 -3.97
N LEU A 246 -10.73 -6.36 -3.01
CA LEU A 246 -10.33 -6.66 -1.63
C LEU A 246 -10.64 -8.09 -1.20
N ASP A 247 -11.26 -8.87 -2.06
CA ASP A 247 -11.51 -10.28 -1.79
C ASP A 247 -10.18 -11.01 -1.51
N CYS A 248 -10.17 -11.89 -0.51
CA CYS A 248 -8.96 -12.61 -0.11
C CYS A 248 -8.40 -13.51 -1.24
N ASP A 249 -9.26 -13.98 -2.13
CA ASP A 249 -8.84 -14.74 -3.31
C ASP A 249 -8.06 -13.87 -4.32
N ALA A 250 -8.21 -12.53 -4.29
CA ALA A 250 -7.47 -11.59 -5.14
C ALA A 250 -6.17 -11.05 -4.49
N TRP A 251 -5.81 -11.52 -3.31
CA TRP A 251 -4.61 -11.02 -2.64
C TRP A 251 -3.33 -11.58 -3.24
N LEU A 252 -2.31 -10.73 -3.24
CA LEU A 252 -0.92 -11.17 -3.34
C LEU A 252 -0.29 -11.15 -1.95
N ILE A 253 0.64 -12.05 -1.71
CA ILE A 253 1.48 -12.08 -0.53
C ILE A 253 2.87 -11.63 -0.94
N HIS A 254 3.39 -10.58 -0.32
CA HIS A 254 4.73 -10.06 -0.59
C HIS A 254 5.71 -10.62 0.44
N ASP A 255 6.79 -11.22 -0.02
CA ASP A 255 7.88 -11.72 0.80
C ASP A 255 8.40 -10.67 1.79
N GLU A 256 8.99 -11.10 2.91
CA GLU A 256 9.54 -10.17 3.89
C GLU A 256 10.55 -9.19 3.26
N PRO A 257 10.28 -7.87 3.23
CA PRO A 257 11.22 -6.91 2.68
C PRO A 257 12.42 -6.76 3.61
N THR A 258 13.63 -6.74 3.05
CA THR A 258 14.83 -6.42 3.82
C THR A 258 14.73 -5.03 4.46
N ASP A 259 15.49 -4.78 5.54
CA ASP A 259 15.51 -3.47 6.20
C ASP A 259 15.92 -2.35 5.23
N LYS A 260 16.87 -2.63 4.33
CA LYS A 260 17.33 -1.71 3.29
C LYS A 260 16.24 -1.41 2.27
N ALA A 261 15.57 -2.44 1.75
CA ALA A 261 14.47 -2.30 0.79
C ALA A 261 13.31 -1.48 1.38
N TRP A 262 12.92 -1.78 2.63
CA TRP A 262 11.89 -1.04 3.35
C TRP A 262 12.21 0.44 3.51
N HIS A 263 13.43 0.78 3.94
CA HIS A 263 13.86 2.17 4.08
C HIS A 263 13.95 2.90 2.74
N ASN A 264 14.52 2.25 1.72
CA ASN A 264 14.64 2.83 0.39
C ASN A 264 13.28 3.13 -0.22
N ALA A 265 12.29 2.23 -0.09
CA ALA A 265 10.93 2.47 -0.58
C ALA A 265 10.34 3.77 0.01
N HIS A 266 10.57 4.05 1.30
CA HIS A 266 10.12 5.30 1.92
C HIS A 266 10.88 6.54 1.41
N LEU A 267 12.18 6.43 1.13
CA LEU A 267 12.97 7.54 0.58
C LEU A 267 12.55 7.87 -0.85
N TYR A 268 12.41 6.87 -1.70
CA TYR A 268 11.92 7.05 -3.08
C TYR A 268 10.51 7.64 -3.11
N LEU A 269 9.63 7.22 -2.19
CA LEU A 269 8.30 7.82 -2.06
C LEU A 269 8.38 9.30 -1.67
N GLN A 270 9.32 9.71 -0.78
CA GLN A 270 9.49 11.13 -0.44
C GLN A 270 9.92 11.95 -1.65
N ALA A 271 10.72 11.38 -2.55
CA ALA A 271 11.16 12.05 -3.78
C ALA A 271 9.99 12.17 -4.79
N SER A 272 9.34 11.06 -5.13
CA SER A 272 8.33 10.99 -6.20
C SER A 272 6.99 11.64 -5.84
N ARG A 273 6.60 11.64 -4.56
CA ARG A 273 5.28 12.14 -4.12
C ARG A 273 4.99 13.62 -4.43
N LYS A 274 6.03 14.42 -4.74
CA LYS A 274 5.86 15.84 -5.07
C LYS A 274 5.23 16.03 -6.45
N SER A 275 5.50 15.11 -7.37
CA SER A 275 4.95 15.11 -8.73
C SER A 275 3.56 14.46 -8.82
N LEU A 276 3.10 13.76 -7.74
CA LEU A 276 1.76 13.19 -7.72
C LEU A 276 0.69 14.26 -7.48
N THR A 277 -0.32 14.26 -8.32
CA THR A 277 -1.49 15.15 -8.23
C THR A 277 -2.50 14.64 -7.18
N ARG A 278 -3.53 15.41 -6.87
CA ARG A 278 -4.67 15.03 -6.00
C ARG A 278 -4.31 14.69 -4.53
N ALA A 279 -3.11 15.08 -4.09
CA ALA A 279 -2.59 14.73 -2.76
C ALA A 279 -3.15 15.56 -1.61
N LYS A 280 -3.71 16.77 -1.86
CA LYS A 280 -4.01 17.75 -0.79
C LYS A 280 -5.00 17.23 0.24
N SER A 281 -6.15 16.75 -0.20
CA SER A 281 -7.22 16.26 0.69
C SER A 281 -6.76 15.07 1.53
N MET A 282 -6.05 14.11 0.93
CA MET A 282 -5.53 12.95 1.63
C MET A 282 -4.41 13.32 2.62
N LYS A 283 -3.52 14.25 2.26
CA LYS A 283 -2.48 14.73 3.17
C LYS A 283 -3.07 15.44 4.38
N SER A 284 -4.11 16.27 4.19
CA SER A 284 -4.84 16.91 5.28
C SER A 284 -5.48 15.89 6.21
N GLN A 285 -6.16 14.89 5.64
CA GLN A 285 -6.78 13.82 6.40
C GLN A 285 -5.75 13.01 7.20
N MET A 286 -4.64 12.61 6.59
CA MET A 286 -3.55 11.92 7.27
C MET A 286 -2.93 12.79 8.39
N ALA A 287 -2.82 14.09 8.17
CA ALA A 287 -2.30 15.01 9.19
C ALA A 287 -3.25 15.08 10.41
N MET A 288 -4.55 15.15 10.18
CA MET A 288 -5.55 15.13 11.26
C MET A 288 -5.53 13.82 12.04
N ASP A 289 -5.49 12.68 11.32
CA ASP A 289 -5.44 11.34 11.93
C ASP A 289 -4.17 11.12 12.78
N HIS A 290 -3.11 11.87 12.52
CA HIS A 290 -1.90 11.87 13.36
C HIS A 290 -1.97 12.90 14.49
N LEU A 291 -2.47 14.12 14.22
CA LEU A 291 -2.47 15.22 15.16
C LEU A 291 -3.40 14.95 16.36
N PHE A 292 -4.65 14.56 16.07
CA PHE A 292 -5.67 14.45 17.12
C PHE A 292 -5.34 13.41 18.21
N PRO A 293 -4.91 12.17 17.90
CA PRO A 293 -4.56 11.22 18.95
C PRO A 293 -3.37 11.66 19.79
N HIS A 294 -2.37 12.35 19.19
CA HIS A 294 -1.24 12.85 19.94
C HIS A 294 -1.62 14.04 20.82
N LEU A 295 -2.43 14.96 20.29
CA LEU A 295 -2.97 16.08 21.07
C LEU A 295 -3.79 15.57 22.27
N SER A 296 -4.66 14.59 22.04
CA SER A 296 -5.47 13.96 23.06
C SER A 296 -4.60 13.24 24.12
N LEU A 297 -3.58 12.50 23.69
CA LEU A 297 -2.64 11.83 24.60
C LEU A 297 -1.89 12.85 25.49
N ILE A 298 -1.34 13.89 24.87
CA ILE A 298 -0.60 14.95 25.58
C ILE A 298 -1.53 15.68 26.54
N ALA A 299 -2.73 16.05 26.10
CA ALA A 299 -3.70 16.74 26.95
C ALA A 299 -4.10 15.90 28.18
N SER A 300 -4.37 14.58 27.94
CA SER A 300 -4.75 13.67 29.03
C SER A 300 -3.62 13.50 30.06
N LEU A 301 -2.37 13.34 29.57
CA LEU A 301 -1.20 13.21 30.45
C LEU A 301 -0.90 14.51 31.21
N ALA A 302 -1.00 15.68 30.55
CA ALA A 302 -0.79 16.97 31.17
C ALA A 302 -1.85 17.27 32.23
N THR A 303 -3.14 16.98 31.93
CA THR A 303 -4.24 17.15 32.90
C THR A 303 -4.07 16.20 34.07
N LEU A 304 -3.65 14.95 33.83
CA LEU A 304 -3.38 13.98 34.90
C LEU A 304 -2.25 14.45 35.81
N ALA A 305 -1.14 14.90 35.24
CA ALA A 305 -0.02 15.42 36.00
C ALA A 305 -0.41 16.67 36.83
N TYR A 306 -1.13 17.61 36.21
CA TYR A 306 -1.64 18.80 36.89
C TYR A 306 -2.58 18.45 38.07
N ALA A 307 -3.54 17.56 37.87
CA ALA A 307 -4.50 17.13 38.86
C ALA A 307 -3.83 16.45 40.05
N ILE A 308 -2.81 15.63 39.83
CA ILE A 308 -2.03 15.00 40.92
C ILE A 308 -1.27 16.08 41.73
N LEU A 309 -0.60 17.02 41.04
CA LEU A 309 0.14 18.10 41.71
C LEU A 309 -0.77 18.99 42.55
N MET A 310 -1.98 19.26 42.08
CA MET A 310 -2.99 20.06 42.77
C MET A 310 -3.82 19.25 43.78
N GLN A 311 -3.57 17.95 43.91
CA GLN A 311 -4.32 17.02 44.74
C GLN A 311 -5.84 17.01 44.46
N ASP A 312 -6.21 17.31 43.19
CA ASP A 312 -7.60 17.21 42.71
C ASP A 312 -7.87 15.76 42.25
N TRP A 313 -8.30 14.92 43.20
CA TRP A 313 -8.53 13.50 42.95
C TRP A 313 -9.68 13.21 41.98
N ILE A 314 -10.67 14.15 41.90
CA ILE A 314 -11.76 14.01 40.92
C ILE A 314 -11.22 14.20 39.51
N LEU A 315 -10.46 15.27 39.27
CA LEU A 315 -9.85 15.55 37.99
C LEU A 315 -8.82 14.46 37.63
N THR A 316 -8.08 13.92 38.62
CA THR A 316 -7.16 12.79 38.45
C THR A 316 -7.91 11.57 37.92
N GLY A 317 -9.07 11.22 38.51
CA GLY A 317 -9.90 10.11 38.03
C GLY A 317 -10.44 10.33 36.60
N ILE A 318 -10.92 11.53 36.31
CA ILE A 318 -11.42 11.89 34.97
C ILE A 318 -10.30 11.81 33.90
N ALA A 319 -9.13 12.37 34.20
CA ALA A 319 -7.99 12.36 33.27
C ALA A 319 -7.44 10.92 33.02
N GLY A 320 -7.39 10.12 34.11
CA GLY A 320 -7.03 8.70 34.00
C GLY A 320 -8.03 7.90 33.17
N PHE A 321 -9.34 8.14 33.36
CA PHE A 321 -10.40 7.55 32.56
C PHE A 321 -10.29 7.97 31.09
N ALA A 322 -10.07 9.23 30.78
CA ALA A 322 -9.90 9.75 29.43
C ALA A 322 -8.71 9.09 28.72
N LEU A 323 -7.57 8.92 29.42
CA LEU A 323 -6.39 8.25 28.89
C LEU A 323 -6.67 6.78 28.58
N LEU A 324 -7.30 6.05 29.50
CA LEU A 324 -7.67 4.64 29.27
C LEU A 324 -8.67 4.52 28.13
N LEU A 325 -9.69 5.38 28.08
CA LEU A 325 -10.68 5.40 27.00
C LEU A 325 -10.01 5.58 25.64
N LEU A 326 -9.10 6.55 25.51
CA LEU A 326 -8.34 6.80 24.28
C LEU A 326 -7.56 5.56 23.83
N LEU A 327 -6.79 4.96 24.75
CA LEU A 327 -5.94 3.81 24.42
C LEU A 327 -6.76 2.57 24.07
N ILE A 328 -7.80 2.26 24.87
CA ILE A 328 -8.65 1.09 24.65
C ILE A 328 -9.42 1.20 23.34
N LEU A 329 -10.13 2.34 23.12
CA LEU A 329 -10.93 2.51 21.90
C LEU A 329 -10.06 2.40 20.65
N ARG A 330 -8.91 3.10 20.61
CA ARG A 330 -8.01 3.02 19.44
C ARG A 330 -7.48 1.62 19.21
N THR A 331 -7.11 0.92 20.29
CA THR A 331 -6.61 -0.46 20.19
C THR A 331 -7.69 -1.40 19.67
N VAL A 332 -8.92 -1.31 20.18
CA VAL A 332 -10.04 -2.14 19.73
C VAL A 332 -10.38 -1.87 18.27
N ILE A 333 -10.44 -0.60 17.86
CA ILE A 333 -10.72 -0.19 16.48
C ILE A 333 -9.63 -0.73 15.54
N ALA A 334 -8.35 -0.55 15.89
CA ALA A 334 -7.24 -1.04 15.09
C ALA A 334 -7.23 -2.57 15.00
N HIS A 335 -7.45 -3.27 16.11
CA HIS A 335 -7.48 -4.72 16.13
C HIS A 335 -8.61 -5.29 15.24
N LYS A 336 -9.81 -4.72 15.35
CA LYS A 336 -10.95 -5.11 14.50
C LYS A 336 -10.65 -4.90 13.02
N ALA A 337 -10.03 -3.78 12.66
CA ALA A 337 -9.67 -3.47 11.29
C ALA A 337 -8.58 -4.40 10.73
N ILE A 338 -7.59 -4.77 11.55
CA ILE A 338 -6.51 -5.68 11.17
C ILE A 338 -7.04 -7.08 10.90
N LYS A 339 -8.00 -7.55 11.69
CA LYS A 339 -8.65 -8.85 11.48
C LYS A 339 -9.39 -8.98 10.15
N HIS A 340 -9.84 -7.88 9.55
CA HIS A 340 -10.41 -7.90 8.20
C HIS A 340 -9.39 -8.25 7.10
N PHE A 341 -8.10 -8.09 7.39
CA PHE A 341 -7.00 -8.47 6.51
C PHE A 341 -6.31 -9.76 6.97
N ASP A 342 -7.00 -10.58 7.73
CA ASP A 342 -6.53 -11.88 8.24
C ASP A 342 -5.13 -11.85 8.86
N ASP A 343 -4.78 -10.71 9.51
CA ASP A 343 -3.46 -10.50 10.11
C ASP A 343 -3.52 -10.67 11.64
N ASP A 344 -2.52 -11.35 12.21
CA ASP A 344 -2.41 -11.66 13.64
C ASP A 344 -1.35 -10.80 14.34
N ILE A 345 -1.59 -9.51 14.38
CA ILE A 345 -0.74 -8.58 15.14
C ILE A 345 -1.20 -8.53 16.60
N SER A 346 -0.26 -8.80 17.52
CA SER A 346 -0.53 -8.74 18.95
C SER A 346 -1.18 -7.43 19.40
N ILE A 347 -2.35 -7.51 20.03
CA ILE A 347 -3.16 -6.38 20.48
C ILE A 347 -2.38 -5.43 21.40
N LEU A 348 -1.50 -5.97 22.25
CA LEU A 348 -0.69 -5.18 23.18
C LEU A 348 0.35 -4.29 22.49
N LYS A 349 0.75 -4.62 21.27
CA LYS A 349 1.74 -3.85 20.49
C LYS A 349 1.08 -2.72 19.69
N LEU A 350 -0.23 -2.76 19.45
CA LEU A 350 -0.93 -1.82 18.59
C LEU A 350 -0.80 -0.35 19.04
N PRO A 351 -0.96 0.03 20.32
CA PRO A 351 -0.76 1.41 20.75
C PRO A 351 0.65 1.92 20.42
N PHE A 352 1.69 1.09 20.65
CA PHE A 352 3.07 1.47 20.36
C PHE A 352 3.31 1.63 18.85
N TYR A 353 2.69 0.78 18.04
CA TYR A 353 2.82 0.90 16.59
C TYR A 353 2.13 2.15 16.08
N GLU A 354 0.96 2.48 16.58
CA GLU A 354 0.18 3.62 16.16
C GLU A 354 0.84 4.95 16.55
N TYR A 355 1.17 5.14 17.81
CA TYR A 355 1.87 6.34 18.26
C TYR A 355 3.29 6.46 17.73
N GLY A 356 3.94 5.32 17.43
CA GLY A 356 5.27 5.29 16.82
C GLY A 356 5.33 5.75 15.35
N ILE A 357 4.20 5.80 14.63
CA ILE A 357 4.18 6.16 13.20
C ILE A 357 4.73 7.57 12.94
N ILE A 358 4.38 8.56 13.76
CA ILE A 358 4.86 9.94 13.60
C ILE A 358 6.39 9.98 13.66
N TRP A 359 6.97 9.30 14.63
CA TRP A 359 8.42 9.27 14.80
C TRP A 359 9.12 8.56 13.64
N ARG A 360 8.56 7.45 13.15
CA ARG A 360 9.07 6.78 11.95
C ARG A 360 8.98 7.67 10.71
N ASN A 361 7.85 8.35 10.52
CA ASN A 361 7.68 9.29 9.41
C ASN A 361 8.64 10.48 9.51
N LEU A 362 8.89 11.00 10.71
CA LEU A 362 9.88 12.06 10.95
C LEU A 362 11.30 11.57 10.64
N ALA A 363 11.66 10.38 11.13
CA ALA A 363 12.96 9.77 10.83
C ALA A 363 13.18 9.59 9.33
N ASN A 364 12.16 9.12 8.58
CA ASN A 364 12.23 8.98 7.13
C ASN A 364 12.37 10.35 6.42
N LYS A 365 11.71 11.40 6.92
CA LYS A 365 11.88 12.77 6.39
C LYS A 365 13.30 13.29 6.62
N ILE A 366 13.86 13.06 7.83
CA ILE A 366 15.24 13.47 8.16
C ILE A 366 16.24 12.70 7.29
N ARG A 367 16.06 11.39 7.12
CA ARG A 367 16.90 10.57 6.23
C ARG A 367 16.86 11.10 4.80
N TYR A 368 15.66 11.38 4.27
CA TYR A 368 15.50 11.95 2.93
C TYR A 368 16.13 13.33 2.82
N TRP A 369 16.04 14.17 3.85
CA TRP A 369 16.69 15.48 3.86
C TRP A 369 18.21 15.39 3.77
N ARG A 370 18.80 14.38 4.44
CA ARG A 370 20.26 14.13 4.44
C ARG A 370 20.77 13.38 3.20
N ALA A 371 19.89 12.69 2.47
CA ALA A 371 20.26 11.92 1.30
C ALA A 371 20.60 12.83 0.11
N ASP A 372 21.50 12.36 -0.77
CA ASP A 372 21.76 13.02 -2.05
C ASP A 372 20.50 12.94 -2.93
N LYS A 373 20.03 14.09 -3.40
CA LYS A 373 18.82 14.18 -4.22
C LYS A 373 19.02 13.60 -5.62
N ASN A 374 20.26 13.56 -6.09
CA ASN A 374 20.61 12.97 -7.37
C ASN A 374 20.35 11.46 -7.41
N ASP A 375 20.43 10.76 -6.27
CA ASP A 375 20.14 9.32 -6.19
C ASP A 375 18.69 8.98 -6.55
N PHE A 376 17.79 9.95 -6.48
CA PHE A 376 16.36 9.75 -6.76
C PHE A 376 15.95 10.17 -8.17
N THR A 377 16.76 10.97 -8.85
CA THR A 377 16.48 11.54 -10.17
C THR A 377 17.57 11.25 -11.20
N SER A 378 18.70 10.70 -10.77
CA SER A 378 19.80 10.36 -11.66
C SER A 378 19.65 8.92 -12.17
N HIS A 379 19.64 8.74 -13.47
CA HIS A 379 19.78 7.44 -14.12
C HIS A 379 21.27 7.05 -14.28
N LYS A 380 22.13 7.46 -13.34
CA LYS A 380 23.50 7.01 -13.34
C LYS A 380 23.53 5.49 -13.28
N LEU A 381 24.15 4.94 -14.28
CA LEU A 381 24.48 3.52 -14.44
C LEU A 381 25.53 3.12 -13.41
#